data_9027a84329e7d8f894eb80158c2215ee
#
_entry.id   9027a84329e7d8f894eb80158c2215ee
#
_cell.length_a   1.000
_cell.length_b   1.000
_cell.length_c   1.000
_cell.angle_alpha   90.00
_cell.angle_beta   90.00
_cell.angle_gamma   90.00
#
_symmetry.space_group_name_H-M   'P 1'
#
loop_
_entity.id
_entity.type
_entity.pdbx_description
1 polymer ?
#
loop_
_entity_poly.entity_id
_entity_poly.type
_entity_poly.pdbx_seq_one_letter_code
_entity_poly.pdbx_strand_id
1 'polypeptide(L)'
;IPSNCDIHQDHKTIFYSAKIALRTSEKMSVKKVFSYEVLSETEWNEDQKAFNPNFYVELKKSDISLKIKSFYKYKSQVKKFPNPRSKEAIYYLSRLRGSQVHMDYAEAFKVEKILE
;
A
#
# COMPACT_ATOMS: atom_id res chain seq x y z
N ILE A 1 5.18 -0.41 5.85
CA ILE A 1 5.86 -1.62 5.33
C ILE A 1 5.01 -2.24 4.23
N PRO A 2 5.58 -2.95 3.23
CA PRO A 2 4.78 -3.68 2.24
C PRO A 2 3.91 -4.74 2.91
N SER A 3 2.83 -5.15 2.25
CA SER A 3 1.95 -6.20 2.77
C SER A 3 2.60 -7.58 2.67
N ASN A 4 2.31 -8.45 3.64
CA ASN A 4 2.67 -9.87 3.53
C ASN A 4 1.82 -10.63 2.50
N CYS A 5 0.80 -9.96 1.97
CA CYS A 5 -0.05 -10.50 0.91
C CYS A 5 0.58 -10.36 -0.48
N ASP A 6 1.68 -9.63 -0.62
CA ASP A 6 2.36 -9.47 -1.91
C ASP A 6 3.03 -10.76 -2.36
N ILE A 7 2.99 -11.04 -3.66
CA ILE A 7 3.72 -12.19 -4.21
C ILE A 7 5.23 -11.94 -4.30
N HIS A 8 5.66 -10.67 -4.29
CA HIS A 8 7.06 -10.31 -4.41
C HIS A 8 7.88 -10.78 -3.21
N GLN A 9 8.92 -11.58 -3.47
CA GLN A 9 9.78 -12.16 -2.43
C GLN A 9 10.39 -11.11 -1.49
N ASP A 10 10.89 -10.00 -2.06
CA ASP A 10 11.49 -8.92 -1.28
C ASP A 10 10.47 -8.24 -0.35
N HIS A 11 9.22 -8.07 -0.80
CA HIS A 11 8.17 -7.49 0.02
C HIS A 11 7.85 -8.39 1.23
N LYS A 12 7.74 -9.71 1.02
CA LYS A 12 7.58 -10.69 2.10
C LYS A 12 8.75 -10.64 3.07
N THR A 13 9.97 -10.62 2.57
CA THR A 13 11.19 -10.53 3.38
C THR A 13 11.22 -9.25 4.21
N ILE A 14 10.92 -8.10 3.59
CA ILE A 14 10.86 -6.81 4.29
C ILE A 14 9.77 -6.83 5.36
N PHE A 15 8.57 -7.37 5.05
CA PHE A 15 7.49 -7.47 6.02
C PHE A 15 7.92 -8.23 7.28
N TYR A 16 8.46 -9.44 7.12
CA TYR A 16 8.86 -10.27 8.27
C TYR A 16 10.04 -9.68 9.03
N SER A 17 11.05 -9.14 8.34
CA SER A 17 12.18 -8.47 8.97
C SER A 17 11.75 -7.25 9.77
N ALA A 18 10.84 -6.45 9.23
CA ALA A 18 10.27 -5.30 9.92
C ALA A 18 9.45 -5.75 11.15
N LYS A 19 8.64 -6.81 11.05
CA LYS A 19 7.88 -7.34 12.19
C LYS A 19 8.81 -7.79 13.33
N ILE A 20 9.98 -8.35 13.01
CA ILE A 20 10.98 -8.74 14.00
C ILE A 20 11.61 -7.48 14.63
N ALA A 21 12.06 -6.54 13.81
CA ALA A 21 12.71 -5.32 14.28
C ALA A 21 11.79 -4.40 15.09
N LEU A 22 10.48 -4.44 14.78
CA LEU A 22 9.44 -3.63 15.42
C LEU A 22 8.76 -4.33 16.61
N ARG A 23 9.36 -5.40 17.16
CA ARG A 23 8.88 -5.97 18.43
C ARG A 23 8.93 -4.95 19.53
N THR A 24 7.95 -5.01 20.41
CA THR A 24 7.87 -4.11 21.55
C THR A 24 9.07 -4.33 22.47
N SER A 25 9.78 -3.26 22.79
CA SER A 25 10.88 -3.22 23.75
C SER A 25 10.86 -1.89 24.50
N GLU A 26 11.54 -1.80 25.63
CA GLU A 26 11.62 -0.58 26.44
C GLU A 26 12.19 0.64 25.68
N LYS A 27 13.04 0.39 24.67
CA LYS A 27 13.68 1.43 23.84
C LYS A 27 12.96 1.71 22.54
N MET A 28 11.76 1.18 22.34
CA MET A 28 11.07 1.27 21.07
C MET A 28 10.48 2.65 20.84
N SER A 29 10.89 3.32 19.76
CA SER A 29 10.39 4.62 19.32
C SER A 29 9.23 4.55 18.32
N VAL A 30 9.09 3.45 17.56
CA VAL A 30 8.06 3.29 16.53
C VAL A 30 6.73 2.88 17.17
N LYS A 31 5.79 3.80 17.18
CA LYS A 31 4.46 3.60 17.76
C LYS A 31 3.39 3.14 16.80
N LYS A 32 3.52 3.49 15.52
CA LYS A 32 2.51 3.19 14.49
C LYS A 32 3.15 2.44 13.34
N VAL A 33 2.59 1.30 12.99
CA VAL A 33 3.04 0.47 11.86
C VAL A 33 1.85 0.13 11.01
N PHE A 34 1.95 0.45 9.73
CA PHE A 34 0.94 0.17 8.72
C PHE A 34 1.54 -0.63 7.58
N SER A 35 0.79 -1.56 7.03
CA SER A 35 1.12 -2.18 5.76
C SER A 35 0.26 -1.63 4.63
N TYR A 36 0.84 -1.56 3.44
CA TYR A 36 0.23 -1.01 2.23
C TYR A 36 0.18 -2.06 1.13
N GLU A 37 -0.76 -1.88 0.21
CA GLU A 37 -0.88 -2.67 -1.00
C GLU A 37 -0.03 -2.11 -2.14
N VAL A 38 0.43 -2.98 -3.03
CA VAL A 38 1.22 -2.65 -4.20
C VAL A 38 0.53 -3.22 -5.44
N LEU A 39 0.16 -2.35 -6.37
CA LEU A 39 -0.36 -2.75 -7.68
C LEU A 39 0.65 -3.66 -8.40
N SER A 40 0.18 -4.70 -9.05
CA SER A 40 0.92 -5.78 -9.70
C SER A 40 1.50 -6.85 -8.79
N GLU A 41 1.30 -6.74 -7.46
CA GLU A 41 1.88 -7.68 -6.50
C GLU A 41 0.84 -8.21 -5.51
N THR A 42 0.06 -7.32 -4.89
CA THR A 42 -0.87 -7.68 -3.81
C THR A 42 -2.09 -8.45 -4.33
N GLU A 43 -2.58 -8.09 -5.52
CA GLU A 43 -3.74 -8.73 -6.16
C GLU A 43 -3.47 -10.16 -6.67
N TRP A 44 -2.21 -10.57 -6.77
CA TRP A 44 -1.81 -11.90 -7.23
C TRP A 44 -1.62 -12.92 -6.12
N ASN A 45 -2.01 -12.57 -4.90
CA ASN A 45 -1.84 -13.47 -3.75
C ASN A 45 -2.71 -14.72 -3.88
N GLU A 46 -2.08 -15.88 -3.93
CA GLU A 46 -2.75 -17.18 -4.05
C GLU A 46 -3.21 -17.75 -2.68
N ASP A 47 -2.70 -17.25 -1.57
CA ASP A 47 -2.90 -17.80 -0.22
C ASP A 47 -4.26 -17.46 0.42
N GLN A 48 -5.28 -17.06 -0.35
CA GLN A 48 -6.62 -16.65 0.12
C GLN A 48 -6.63 -15.53 1.19
N LYS A 49 -5.47 -14.97 1.49
CA LYS A 49 -5.33 -13.84 2.40
C LYS A 49 -5.37 -12.55 1.61
N ALA A 50 -6.55 -12.17 1.14
CA ALA A 50 -6.74 -10.88 0.49
C ALA A 50 -6.21 -9.75 1.39
N PHE A 51 -5.63 -8.73 0.79
CA PHE A 51 -5.34 -7.49 1.51
C PHE A 51 -6.66 -6.91 2.03
N ASN A 52 -6.80 -6.87 3.34
CA ASN A 52 -8.00 -6.38 4.01
C ASN A 52 -7.66 -5.12 4.81
N PRO A 53 -7.73 -3.93 4.18
CA PRO A 53 -7.41 -2.68 4.84
C PRO A 53 -8.47 -2.32 5.89
N ASN A 54 -8.02 -1.66 6.95
CA ASN A 54 -8.86 -1.19 8.05
C ASN A 54 -8.52 0.26 8.48
N PHE A 55 -7.67 0.93 7.72
CA PHE A 55 -7.32 2.33 7.93
C PHE A 55 -7.26 3.03 6.57
N TYR A 56 -8.00 4.12 6.43
CA TYR A 56 -8.15 4.85 5.18
C TYR A 56 -7.74 6.30 5.39
N VAL A 57 -6.98 6.83 4.44
CA VAL A 57 -6.56 8.23 4.41
C VAL A 57 -7.23 8.90 3.22
N GLU A 58 -8.07 9.90 3.50
CA GLU A 58 -8.66 10.72 2.46
C GLU A 58 -7.56 11.46 1.66
N LEU A 59 -7.70 11.45 0.36
CA LEU A 59 -6.77 12.10 -0.56
C LEU A 59 -7.48 13.16 -1.39
N LYS A 60 -6.76 14.22 -1.72
CA LYS A 60 -7.17 15.20 -2.72
C LYS A 60 -6.71 14.76 -4.12
N LYS A 61 -7.35 15.26 -5.15
CA LYS A 61 -6.93 15.02 -6.53
C LYS A 61 -5.47 15.43 -6.79
N SER A 62 -4.99 16.47 -6.09
CA SER A 62 -3.59 16.91 -6.13
C SER A 62 -2.62 15.84 -5.63
N ASP A 63 -3.00 15.09 -4.60
CA ASP A 63 -2.15 14.04 -4.00
C ASP A 63 -2.00 12.87 -4.98
N ILE A 64 -3.10 12.49 -5.64
CA ILE A 64 -3.06 11.48 -6.71
C ILE A 64 -2.17 11.92 -7.87
N SER A 65 -2.30 13.18 -8.28
CA SER A 65 -1.46 13.75 -9.34
C SER A 65 0.02 13.72 -8.95
N LEU A 66 0.34 14.06 -7.71
CA LEU A 66 1.70 14.01 -7.17
C LEU A 66 2.24 12.58 -7.12
N LYS A 67 1.44 11.62 -6.64
CA LYS A 67 1.79 10.19 -6.61
C LYS A 67 2.12 9.68 -8.02
N ILE A 68 1.26 9.96 -8.99
CA ILE A 68 1.49 9.58 -10.39
C ILE A 68 2.77 10.23 -10.93
N LYS A 69 2.97 11.54 -10.71
CA LYS A 69 4.17 12.25 -11.14
C LYS A 69 5.45 11.66 -10.54
N SER A 70 5.40 11.28 -9.27
CA SER A 70 6.52 10.64 -8.57
C SER A 70 6.81 9.25 -9.13
N PHE A 71 5.77 8.44 -9.36
CA PHE A 71 5.91 7.11 -9.96
C PHE A 71 6.53 7.18 -11.37
N TYR A 72 6.18 8.20 -12.16
CA TYR A 72 6.73 8.39 -13.51
C TYR A 72 8.23 8.74 -13.55
N LYS A 73 8.86 8.99 -12.41
CA LYS A 73 10.33 9.09 -12.31
C LYS A 73 11.01 7.73 -12.49
N TYR A 74 10.33 6.65 -12.18
CA TYR A 74 10.81 5.27 -12.35
C TYR A 74 10.49 4.75 -13.75
N LYS A 75 11.13 5.33 -14.78
CA LYS A 75 10.84 5.09 -16.20
C LYS A 75 10.75 3.62 -16.60
N SER A 76 11.59 2.76 -16.02
CA SER A 76 11.59 1.31 -16.28
C SER A 76 10.34 0.61 -15.76
N GLN A 77 9.65 1.18 -14.77
CA GLN A 77 8.49 0.60 -14.10
C GLN A 77 7.16 1.03 -14.71
N VAL A 78 7.13 2.21 -15.34
CA VAL A 78 5.92 2.77 -15.94
C VAL A 78 5.50 1.97 -17.17
N LYS A 79 4.23 1.60 -17.22
CA LYS A 79 3.60 0.88 -18.33
C LYS A 79 2.32 1.60 -18.78
N LYS A 80 1.83 1.23 -19.95
CA LYS A 80 0.53 1.71 -20.45
C LYS A 80 -0.60 0.84 -19.90
N PHE A 81 -1.77 1.45 -19.69
CA PHE A 81 -3.00 0.71 -19.38
C PHE A 81 -3.29 -0.32 -20.51
N PRO A 82 -3.76 -1.54 -20.18
CA PRO A 82 -4.30 -2.00 -18.90
C PRO A 82 -3.30 -2.58 -17.89
N ASN A 83 -2.02 -2.33 -18.06
CA ASN A 83 -1.03 -2.80 -17.09
C ASN A 83 -1.26 -2.13 -15.71
N PRO A 84 -1.19 -2.88 -14.59
CA PRO A 84 -1.39 -2.32 -13.25
C PRO A 84 -0.36 -1.24 -12.86
N ARG A 85 0.81 -1.20 -13.54
CA ARG A 85 1.82 -0.15 -13.37
C ARG A 85 1.57 1.06 -14.29
N SER A 86 0.31 1.43 -14.47
CA SER A 86 -0.13 2.60 -15.26
C SER A 86 -0.69 3.71 -14.36
N LYS A 87 -0.73 4.94 -14.87
CA LYS A 87 -1.36 6.06 -14.15
C LYS A 87 -2.85 5.84 -13.92
N GLU A 88 -3.51 5.19 -14.88
CA GLU A 88 -4.92 4.86 -14.82
C GLU A 88 -5.20 3.87 -13.68
N ALA A 89 -4.37 2.85 -13.51
CA ALA A 89 -4.52 1.87 -12.44
C ALA A 89 -4.32 2.52 -11.05
N ILE A 90 -3.35 3.41 -10.90
CA ILE A 90 -3.13 4.18 -9.67
C ILE A 90 -4.37 5.03 -9.35
N TYR A 91 -4.92 5.71 -10.36
CA TYR A 91 -6.13 6.53 -10.22
C TYR A 91 -7.34 5.67 -9.82
N TYR A 92 -7.56 4.55 -10.51
CA TYR A 92 -8.71 3.66 -10.24
C TYR A 92 -8.63 3.02 -8.87
N LEU A 93 -7.43 2.63 -8.41
CA LEU A 93 -7.26 2.11 -7.06
C LEU A 93 -7.64 3.15 -6.00
N SER A 94 -7.23 4.41 -6.17
CA SER A 94 -7.59 5.48 -5.23
C SER A 94 -9.09 5.75 -5.19
N ARG A 95 -9.77 5.64 -6.34
CA ARG A 95 -11.24 5.77 -6.42
C ARG A 95 -11.94 4.57 -5.77
N LEU A 96 -11.46 3.36 -6.02
CA LEU A 96 -11.99 2.15 -5.40
C LEU A 96 -11.91 2.22 -3.88
N ARG A 97 -10.74 2.58 -3.33
CA ARG A 97 -10.54 2.71 -1.88
C ARG A 97 -11.37 3.84 -1.28
N GLY A 98 -11.51 4.94 -2.00
CA GLY A 98 -12.42 6.03 -1.61
C GLY A 98 -13.87 5.57 -1.54
N SER A 99 -14.36 4.87 -2.57
CA SER A 99 -15.75 4.40 -2.61
C SER A 99 -16.13 3.46 -1.46
N GLN A 100 -15.16 2.70 -0.94
CA GLN A 100 -15.39 1.79 0.20
C GLN A 100 -15.69 2.52 1.52
N VAL A 101 -15.34 3.79 1.62
CA VAL A 101 -15.48 4.60 2.84
C VAL A 101 -16.17 5.95 2.59
N HIS A 102 -16.87 6.07 1.46
CA HIS A 102 -17.62 7.26 1.06
C HIS A 102 -16.76 8.52 0.93
N MET A 103 -15.58 8.38 0.36
CA MET A 103 -14.64 9.46 0.02
C MET A 103 -14.40 9.48 -1.48
N ASP A 104 -14.07 10.66 -2.04
CA ASP A 104 -13.75 10.78 -3.46
C ASP A 104 -12.50 9.99 -3.85
N TYR A 105 -11.47 10.06 -3.02
CA TYR A 105 -10.21 9.34 -3.15
C TYR A 105 -9.70 8.93 -1.78
N ALA A 106 -9.14 7.74 -1.69
CA ALA A 106 -8.45 7.31 -0.49
C ALA A 106 -7.24 6.44 -0.82
N GLU A 107 -6.31 6.41 0.11
CA GLU A 107 -5.29 5.37 0.21
C GLU A 107 -5.62 4.47 1.40
N ALA A 108 -5.47 3.17 1.22
CA ALA A 108 -5.88 2.19 2.21
C ALA A 108 -4.67 1.46 2.78
N PHE A 109 -4.71 1.23 4.10
CA PHE A 109 -3.67 0.56 4.86
C PHE A 109 -4.27 -0.49 5.78
N LYS A 110 -3.47 -1.46 6.16
CA LYS A 110 -3.76 -2.34 7.28
C LYS A 110 -2.95 -1.90 8.49
N VAL A 111 -3.62 -1.70 9.59
CA VAL A 111 -2.96 -1.44 10.88
C VAL A 111 -2.28 -2.72 11.35
N GLU A 112 -0.98 -2.70 11.51
CA GLU A 112 -0.19 -3.79 12.06
C GLU A 112 0.07 -3.60 13.56
N LYS A 113 0.22 -2.34 13.98
CA LYS A 113 0.38 -1.95 15.38
C LYS A 113 0.11 -0.46 15.58
N ILE A 114 -0.59 -0.12 16.66
CA ILE A 114 -0.69 1.24 17.21
C ILE A 114 -0.44 1.15 18.71
N LEU A 115 0.46 1.99 19.21
CA LEU A 115 0.68 2.24 20.64
C LEU A 115 0.43 3.73 20.89
N GLU A 116 -0.37 4.03 21.90
CA GLU A 116 -0.64 5.41 22.36
C GLU A 116 0.27 5.83 23.51
#